data_c20bf7dc2c896f56c2c0b4ac71ffe95c
#
_entry.id   c20bf7dc2c896f56c2c0b4ac71ffe95c
#
_cell.length_a   1.000
_cell.length_b   1.000
_cell.length_c   1.000
_cell.angle_alpha   90.00
_cell.angle_beta   90.00
_cell.angle_gamma   90.00
#
_symmetry.space_group_name_H-M   'P 1'
#
loop_
_entity.id
_entity.type
_entity.pdbx_description
1 polymer ?
#
loop_
_entity_poly.entity_id
_entity_poly.type
_entity_poly.pdbx_seq_one_letter_code
_entity_poly.pdbx_strand_id
1 'polypeptide(L)'
;TTYESLKRSQISDRDMLARLLLNTLEQRTAFQGIWSVWEANALEWRDSQWKNQPMHDASGRFVPHWYRSGSEVISTAMRDYADPHAAGPYQTVQARQESVLSEPYTLAQADGQTLKVISAATPVTLGGQFLGAVGVTLDLSRIQADLAAVRLYHSGYLALLSSQGRWLAHPQASKLG
;
A
#
# COMPACT_ATOMS: atom_id res chain seq x y z
N THR A 1 -1.95 13.29 13.35
CA THR A 1 -1.17 12.49 12.38
C THR A 1 -0.07 13.32 11.74
N THR A 2 0.96 12.69 11.17
CA THR A 2 2.11 13.37 10.51
C THR A 2 1.63 14.37 9.43
N TYR A 3 0.62 13.99 8.63
CA TYR A 3 0.05 14.85 7.59
C TYR A 3 -0.62 16.11 8.16
N GLU A 4 -1.38 15.99 9.24
CA GLU A 4 -2.02 17.17 9.88
C GLU A 4 -0.99 18.14 10.43
N SER A 5 0.11 17.62 10.98
CA SER A 5 1.23 18.45 11.43
C SER A 5 1.90 19.18 10.26
N LEU A 6 2.10 18.50 9.12
CA LEU A 6 2.68 19.07 7.91
C LEU A 6 1.80 20.18 7.32
N LYS A 7 0.49 19.99 7.26
CA LYS A 7 -0.44 21.01 6.75
C LYS A 7 -0.49 22.25 7.65
N ARG A 8 -0.39 22.09 8.98
CA ARG A 8 -0.29 23.22 9.92
C ARG A 8 1.00 24.02 9.74
N SER A 9 2.10 23.37 9.34
CA SER A 9 3.38 24.02 9.07
C SER A 9 3.51 24.59 7.65
N GLN A 10 2.45 24.54 6.81
CA GLN A 10 2.43 24.93 5.38
C GLN A 10 3.45 24.16 4.52
N ILE A 11 3.93 23.01 4.98
CA ILE A 11 4.85 22.17 4.26
C ILE A 11 4.03 21.06 3.58
N SER A 12 3.29 21.39 2.54
CA SER A 12 2.63 20.40 1.66
C SER A 12 3.45 20.24 0.39
N ASP A 13 4.65 19.74 0.55
CA ASP A 13 5.52 19.42 -0.58
C ASP A 13 5.33 17.95 -0.99
N ARG A 14 4.89 17.72 -2.23
CA ARG A 14 4.72 16.37 -2.80
C ARG A 14 6.03 15.60 -2.80
N ASP A 15 7.15 16.28 -3.05
CA ASP A 15 8.48 15.67 -2.99
C ASP A 15 8.82 15.22 -1.57
N MET A 16 8.42 15.98 -0.56
CA MET A 16 8.64 15.59 0.82
C MET A 16 7.80 14.38 1.21
N LEU A 17 6.54 14.34 0.77
CA LEU A 17 5.68 13.16 0.98
C LEU A 17 6.23 11.93 0.26
N ALA A 18 6.72 12.08 -0.98
CA ALA A 18 7.35 11.00 -1.72
C ALA A 18 8.59 10.47 -1.00
N ARG A 19 9.46 11.36 -0.48
CA ARG A 19 10.65 10.98 0.30
C ARG A 19 10.28 10.30 1.62
N LEU A 20 9.23 10.77 2.29
CA LEU A 20 8.74 10.13 3.52
C LEU A 20 8.31 8.67 3.26
N LEU A 21 7.58 8.43 2.17
CA LEU A 21 7.19 7.09 1.77
C LEU A 21 8.43 6.23 1.45
N LEU A 22 9.36 6.75 0.64
CA LEU A 22 10.60 6.04 0.31
C LEU A 22 11.39 5.67 1.56
N ASN A 23 11.68 6.63 2.44
CA ASN A 23 12.43 6.41 3.67
C ASN A 23 11.74 5.36 4.56
N THR A 24 10.40 5.39 4.62
CA THR A 24 9.63 4.39 5.38
C THR A 24 9.79 3.00 4.78
N LEU A 25 9.74 2.86 3.46
CA LEU A 25 9.95 1.60 2.78
C LEU A 25 11.37 1.07 3.03
N GLU A 26 12.39 1.93 2.90
CA GLU A 26 13.80 1.56 3.11
C GLU A 26 14.06 1.03 4.53
N GLN A 27 13.50 1.70 5.54
CA GLN A 27 13.65 1.32 6.95
C GLN A 27 12.85 0.07 7.34
N ARG A 28 11.82 -0.30 6.58
CA ARG A 28 10.90 -1.40 6.89
C ARG A 28 11.04 -2.52 5.88
N THR A 29 12.01 -3.39 6.10
CA THR A 29 12.29 -4.52 5.19
C THR A 29 11.10 -5.47 5.02
N ALA A 30 10.14 -5.50 5.96
CA ALA A 30 8.93 -6.29 5.86
C ALA A 30 7.96 -5.79 4.76
N PHE A 31 8.08 -4.51 4.35
CA PHE A 31 7.21 -3.95 3.33
C PHE A 31 7.74 -4.27 1.92
N GLN A 32 6.89 -4.85 1.09
CA GLN A 32 7.13 -5.04 -0.34
C GLN A 32 6.93 -3.74 -1.11
N GLY A 33 5.96 -2.93 -0.68
CA GLY A 33 5.70 -1.63 -1.25
C GLY A 33 5.00 -0.69 -0.27
N ILE A 34 5.01 0.58 -0.61
CA ILE A 34 4.30 1.65 0.08
C ILE A 34 3.70 2.60 -0.96
N TRP A 35 2.50 3.07 -0.71
CA TRP A 35 1.80 3.93 -1.65
C TRP A 35 0.91 4.95 -0.94
N SER A 36 0.57 6.00 -1.66
CA SER A 36 -0.54 6.87 -1.26
C SER A 36 -1.33 7.27 -2.50
N VAL A 37 -2.62 7.52 -2.31
CA VAL A 37 -3.53 8.05 -3.33
C VAL A 37 -4.23 9.25 -2.71
N TRP A 38 -4.07 10.40 -3.32
CA TRP A 38 -4.67 11.64 -2.85
C TRP A 38 -5.89 12.00 -3.70
N GLU A 39 -6.92 12.55 -3.09
CA GLU A 39 -8.08 13.05 -3.80
C GLU A 39 -7.71 14.23 -4.72
N ALA A 40 -8.54 14.48 -5.73
CA ALA A 40 -8.29 15.55 -6.67
C ALA A 40 -8.14 16.90 -5.94
N ASN A 41 -7.02 17.57 -6.20
CA ASN A 41 -6.64 18.84 -5.58
C ASN A 41 -6.59 18.84 -4.04
N ALA A 42 -6.43 17.69 -3.40
CA ALA A 42 -6.28 17.58 -1.95
C ALA A 42 -4.95 18.17 -1.44
N LEU A 43 -3.94 18.21 -2.32
CA LEU A 43 -2.66 18.86 -2.08
C LEU A 43 -2.57 20.12 -2.95
N GLU A 44 -2.54 21.30 -2.32
CA GLU A 44 -2.22 22.60 -2.96
C GLU A 44 -3.15 23.08 -4.09
N TRP A 45 -4.29 22.43 -4.36
CA TRP A 45 -5.26 22.82 -5.37
C TRP A 45 -4.70 22.98 -6.79
N ARG A 46 -3.65 22.22 -7.18
CA ARG A 46 -2.86 22.43 -8.38
C ARG A 46 -2.55 21.17 -9.18
N ASP A 47 -3.36 20.13 -9.08
CA ASP A 47 -3.10 18.87 -9.80
C ASP A 47 -2.82 19.08 -11.28
N SER A 48 -3.53 19.99 -11.94
CA SER A 48 -3.38 20.25 -13.38
C SER A 48 -1.95 20.65 -13.80
N GLN A 49 -1.14 21.15 -12.88
CA GLN A 49 0.28 21.52 -13.14
C GLN A 49 1.21 20.31 -13.11
N TRP A 50 0.74 19.17 -12.58
CA TRP A 50 1.52 17.96 -12.38
C TRP A 50 1.18 16.83 -13.37
N LYS A 51 0.41 17.14 -14.41
CA LYS A 51 0.08 16.17 -15.47
C LYS A 51 1.35 15.59 -16.09
N ASN A 52 1.35 14.26 -16.27
CA ASN A 52 2.45 13.52 -16.85
C ASN A 52 3.80 13.61 -16.10
N GLN A 53 3.78 14.10 -14.86
CA GLN A 53 4.96 14.06 -14.01
C GLN A 53 5.09 12.69 -13.33
N PRO A 54 6.29 12.27 -12.93
CA PRO A 54 6.48 11.04 -12.15
C PRO A 54 5.59 11.00 -10.91
N MET A 55 5.04 9.83 -10.56
CA MET A 55 4.17 9.62 -9.41
C MET A 55 2.80 10.35 -9.47
N HIS A 56 2.44 10.87 -10.65
CA HIS A 56 1.13 11.51 -10.88
C HIS A 56 0.36 10.77 -11.98
N ASP A 57 -0.96 10.79 -11.88
CA ASP A 57 -1.80 10.28 -12.94
C ASP A 57 -1.97 11.28 -14.10
N ALA A 58 -2.76 10.93 -15.09
CA ALA A 58 -3.03 11.78 -16.25
C ALA A 58 -3.75 13.10 -15.90
N SER A 59 -4.45 13.15 -14.75
CA SER A 59 -5.10 14.38 -14.26
C SER A 59 -4.14 15.26 -13.46
N GLY A 60 -3.00 14.70 -13.03
CA GLY A 60 -2.01 15.33 -12.15
C GLY A 60 -2.25 15.04 -10.67
N ARG A 61 -3.17 14.14 -10.31
CA ARG A 61 -3.33 13.67 -8.91
C ARG A 61 -2.05 13.00 -8.45
N PHE A 62 -1.67 13.25 -7.22
CA PHE A 62 -0.49 12.64 -6.61
C PHE A 62 -0.82 11.24 -6.11
N VAL A 63 -0.22 10.23 -6.75
CA VAL A 63 -0.50 8.81 -6.52
C VAL A 63 0.79 7.98 -6.46
N PRO A 64 1.77 8.36 -5.63
CA PRO A 64 3.06 7.70 -5.57
C PRO A 64 2.93 6.26 -5.11
N HIS A 65 3.66 5.37 -5.77
CA HIS A 65 3.84 3.98 -5.39
C HIS A 65 5.33 3.62 -5.46
N TRP A 66 5.90 3.28 -4.33
CA TRP A 66 7.25 2.74 -4.21
C TRP A 66 7.17 1.25 -3.93
N TYR A 67 7.94 0.44 -4.62
CA TYR A 67 7.96 -1.00 -4.40
C TYR A 67 9.34 -1.60 -4.67
N ARG A 68 9.61 -2.77 -4.08
CA ARG A 68 10.83 -3.52 -4.28
C ARG A 68 10.67 -4.42 -5.52
N SER A 69 11.70 -4.42 -6.37
CA SER A 69 11.83 -5.31 -7.52
C SER A 69 13.26 -5.87 -7.51
N GLY A 70 13.42 -7.11 -7.08
CA GLY A 70 14.75 -7.67 -6.80
C GLY A 70 15.48 -6.87 -5.70
N SER A 71 16.66 -6.34 -6.03
CA SER A 71 17.47 -5.51 -5.14
C SER A 71 17.16 -4.00 -5.24
N GLU A 72 16.32 -3.60 -6.15
CA GLU A 72 16.02 -2.19 -6.42
C GLU A 72 14.70 -1.75 -5.78
N VAL A 73 14.60 -0.45 -5.53
CA VAL A 73 13.35 0.22 -5.17
C VAL A 73 12.93 1.08 -6.34
N ILE A 74 11.74 0.80 -6.87
CA ILE A 74 11.20 1.47 -8.04
C ILE A 74 10.04 2.37 -7.61
N SER A 75 9.93 3.55 -8.24
CA SER A 75 8.79 4.45 -8.09
C SER A 75 7.95 4.51 -9.36
N THR A 76 6.64 4.57 -9.18
CA THR A 76 5.68 4.76 -10.27
C THR A 76 4.45 5.52 -9.78
N ALA A 77 3.62 5.99 -10.68
CA ALA A 77 2.25 6.35 -10.37
C ALA A 77 1.43 5.07 -10.13
N MET A 78 0.65 5.02 -9.06
CA MET A 78 -0.25 3.90 -8.80
C MET A 78 -1.30 3.81 -9.91
N ARG A 79 -1.47 2.60 -10.46
CA ARG A 79 -2.45 2.32 -11.52
C ARG A 79 -3.70 1.69 -10.92
N ASP A 80 -4.77 1.73 -11.69
CA ASP A 80 -6.03 1.01 -11.43
C ASP A 80 -6.69 1.33 -10.06
N TYR A 81 -6.18 2.33 -9.35
CA TYR A 81 -6.73 2.76 -8.06
C TYR A 81 -8.15 3.33 -8.20
N ALA A 82 -8.52 3.82 -9.38
CA ALA A 82 -9.85 4.37 -9.67
C ALA A 82 -10.79 3.35 -10.35
N ASP A 83 -10.30 2.15 -10.71
CA ASP A 83 -11.14 1.10 -11.32
C ASP A 83 -12.04 0.46 -10.24
N PRO A 84 -13.37 0.64 -10.32
CA PRO A 84 -14.28 0.06 -9.34
C PRO A 84 -14.30 -1.49 -9.37
N HIS A 85 -13.80 -2.10 -10.45
CA HIS A 85 -13.69 -3.55 -10.58
C HIS A 85 -12.37 -4.10 -10.02
N ALA A 86 -11.38 -3.25 -9.83
CA ALA A 86 -10.10 -3.65 -9.25
C ALA A 86 -10.20 -4.00 -7.76
N ALA A 87 -11.31 -3.67 -7.09
CA ALA A 87 -11.58 -3.93 -5.66
C ALA A 87 -10.35 -3.66 -4.76
N GLY A 88 -9.61 -2.63 -5.10
CA GLY A 88 -8.34 -2.32 -4.47
C GLY A 88 -8.49 -1.78 -3.03
N PRO A 89 -7.43 -1.81 -2.25
CA PRO A 89 -7.46 -1.32 -0.88
C PRO A 89 -7.82 0.17 -0.79
N TYR A 90 -7.47 0.99 -1.80
CA TYR A 90 -7.83 2.40 -1.82
C TYR A 90 -9.35 2.61 -1.86
N GLN A 91 -10.08 1.95 -2.77
CA GLN A 91 -11.53 2.11 -2.89
C GLN A 91 -12.25 1.64 -1.61
N THR A 92 -11.75 0.57 -0.99
CA THR A 92 -12.32 0.09 0.26
C THR A 92 -12.14 1.13 1.38
N VAL A 93 -10.95 1.73 1.49
CA VAL A 93 -10.70 2.82 2.45
C VAL A 93 -11.56 4.04 2.15
N GLN A 94 -11.67 4.44 0.87
CA GLN A 94 -12.48 5.58 0.45
C GLN A 94 -13.96 5.39 0.82
N ALA A 95 -14.50 4.20 0.58
CA ALA A 95 -15.90 3.89 0.86
C ALA A 95 -16.20 3.78 2.36
N ARG A 96 -15.29 3.17 3.14
CA ARG A 96 -15.50 2.89 4.57
C ARG A 96 -14.98 3.99 5.49
N GLN A 97 -14.06 4.81 5.02
CA GLN A 97 -13.37 5.82 5.83
C GLN A 97 -12.66 5.24 7.08
N GLU A 98 -12.25 3.97 6.99
CA GLU A 98 -11.61 3.20 8.06
C GLU A 98 -10.34 2.54 7.54
N SER A 99 -9.45 2.17 8.46
CA SER A 99 -8.29 1.34 8.13
C SER A 99 -8.74 -0.05 7.73
N VAL A 100 -8.16 -0.58 6.65
CA VAL A 100 -8.51 -1.88 6.09
C VAL A 100 -7.28 -2.74 5.89
N LEU A 101 -7.47 -4.05 6.01
CA LEU A 101 -6.56 -5.08 5.51
C LEU A 101 -7.25 -5.75 4.33
N SER A 102 -6.61 -5.75 3.17
CA SER A 102 -7.20 -6.34 1.97
C SER A 102 -7.22 -7.86 2.04
N GLU A 103 -8.12 -8.48 1.26
CA GLU A 103 -7.95 -9.89 0.90
C GLU A 103 -6.68 -10.06 0.03
N PRO A 104 -6.16 -11.30 -0.06
CA PRO A 104 -5.03 -11.60 -0.95
C PRO A 104 -5.34 -11.29 -2.40
N TYR A 105 -4.38 -10.67 -3.08
CA TYR A 105 -4.46 -10.41 -4.50
C TYR A 105 -3.10 -10.61 -5.16
N THR A 106 -3.09 -10.68 -6.50
CA THR A 106 -1.87 -10.82 -7.28
C THR A 106 -1.39 -9.45 -7.76
N LEU A 107 -0.14 -9.13 -7.44
CA LEU A 107 0.54 -7.92 -7.89
C LEU A 107 1.53 -8.28 -8.98
N ALA A 108 1.36 -7.70 -10.18
CA ALA A 108 2.34 -7.81 -11.26
C ALA A 108 3.51 -6.86 -11.01
N GLN A 109 4.74 -7.36 -11.17
CA GLN A 109 5.98 -6.59 -11.05
C GLN A 109 6.48 -6.13 -12.42
N ALA A 110 7.38 -5.15 -12.42
CA ALA A 110 7.96 -4.60 -13.66
C ALA A 110 8.79 -5.63 -14.45
N ASP A 111 9.34 -6.64 -13.78
CA ASP A 111 10.11 -7.74 -14.36
C ASP A 111 9.23 -8.88 -14.92
N GLY A 112 7.90 -8.72 -14.92
CA GLY A 112 6.93 -9.71 -15.36
C GLY A 112 6.62 -10.79 -14.33
N GLN A 113 7.25 -10.79 -13.16
CA GLN A 113 6.90 -11.68 -12.07
C GLN A 113 5.60 -11.24 -11.40
N THR A 114 4.97 -12.16 -10.71
CA THR A 114 3.77 -11.88 -9.90
C THR A 114 4.00 -12.28 -8.46
N LEU A 115 3.54 -11.45 -7.54
CA LEU A 115 3.55 -11.72 -6.12
C LEU A 115 2.12 -11.86 -5.60
N LYS A 116 1.90 -12.81 -4.70
CA LYS A 116 0.69 -12.82 -3.87
C LYS A 116 0.91 -11.91 -2.67
N VAL A 117 0.08 -10.92 -2.54
CA VAL A 117 0.24 -9.84 -1.56
C VAL A 117 -1.06 -9.54 -0.83
N ILE A 118 -0.93 -8.89 0.32
CA ILE A 118 -2.01 -8.17 1.01
C ILE A 118 -1.59 -6.71 1.19
N SER A 119 -2.56 -5.81 1.29
CA SER A 119 -2.29 -4.41 1.64
C SER A 119 -3.02 -4.00 2.91
N ALA A 120 -2.30 -3.34 3.79
CA ALA A 120 -2.91 -2.57 4.88
C ALA A 120 -2.96 -1.11 4.46
N ALA A 121 -4.12 -0.48 4.61
CA ALA A 121 -4.33 0.90 4.20
C ALA A 121 -5.16 1.67 5.22
N THR A 122 -4.92 2.98 5.30
CA THR A 122 -5.62 3.87 6.24
C THR A 122 -6.01 5.17 5.56
N PRO A 123 -7.17 5.76 5.92
CA PRO A 123 -7.57 7.06 5.38
C PRO A 123 -6.68 8.18 5.92
N VAL A 124 -6.47 9.17 5.08
CA VAL A 124 -5.91 10.47 5.44
C VAL A 124 -7.07 11.45 5.47
N THR A 125 -7.36 11.98 6.66
CA THR A 125 -8.47 12.92 6.87
C THR A 125 -7.99 14.19 7.54
N LEU A 126 -8.64 15.30 7.23
CA LEU A 126 -8.43 16.57 7.91
C LEU A 126 -9.78 17.27 8.12
N GLY A 127 -10.11 17.60 9.39
CA GLY A 127 -11.38 18.22 9.73
C GLY A 127 -12.61 17.39 9.33
N GLY A 128 -12.49 16.04 9.31
CA GLY A 128 -13.54 15.12 8.88
C GLY A 128 -13.65 14.94 7.37
N GLN A 129 -12.88 15.67 6.58
CA GLN A 129 -12.83 15.52 5.13
C GLN A 129 -11.81 14.43 4.75
N PHE A 130 -12.21 13.49 3.88
CA PHE A 130 -11.30 12.53 3.27
C PHE A 130 -10.41 13.22 2.24
N LEU A 131 -9.10 13.08 2.40
CA LEU A 131 -8.10 13.68 1.52
C LEU A 131 -7.37 12.64 0.67
N GLY A 132 -7.48 11.38 1.04
CA GLY A 132 -6.80 10.29 0.37
C GLY A 132 -6.57 9.11 1.30
N ALA A 133 -5.73 8.19 0.86
CA ALA A 133 -5.32 7.04 1.67
C ALA A 133 -3.82 6.78 1.51
N VAL A 134 -3.23 6.17 2.53
CA VAL A 134 -1.87 5.64 2.50
C VAL A 134 -1.92 4.16 2.83
N GLY A 135 -1.10 3.36 2.17
CA GLY A 135 -1.05 1.92 2.42
C GLY A 135 0.33 1.33 2.22
N VAL A 136 0.49 0.14 2.77
CA VAL A 136 1.66 -0.73 2.60
C VAL A 136 1.24 -2.04 2.00
N THR A 137 2.11 -2.61 1.18
CA THR A 137 1.92 -3.93 0.57
C THR A 137 2.90 -4.91 1.22
N LEU A 138 2.39 -6.07 1.58
CA LEU A 138 3.14 -7.15 2.24
C LEU A 138 3.14 -8.38 1.33
N ASP A 139 4.31 -8.97 1.14
CA ASP A 139 4.46 -10.23 0.40
C ASP A 139 4.06 -11.41 1.30
N LEU A 140 3.08 -12.20 0.83
CA LEU A 140 2.61 -13.38 1.55
C LEU A 140 3.65 -14.48 1.63
N SER A 141 4.56 -14.60 0.66
CA SER A 141 5.62 -15.59 0.70
C SER A 141 6.59 -15.35 1.87
N ARG A 142 6.85 -14.07 2.16
CA ARG A 142 7.66 -13.67 3.31
C ARG A 142 6.94 -13.93 4.63
N ILE A 143 5.67 -13.55 4.74
CA ILE A 143 4.86 -13.85 5.93
C ILE A 143 4.81 -15.36 6.16
N GLN A 144 4.65 -16.13 5.08
CA GLN A 144 4.68 -17.61 5.13
C GLN A 144 6.01 -18.13 5.70
N ALA A 145 7.15 -17.59 5.23
CA ALA A 145 8.46 -17.99 5.70
C ALA A 145 8.66 -17.65 7.18
N ASP A 146 8.27 -16.43 7.59
CA ASP A 146 8.38 -15.97 8.97
C ASP A 146 7.55 -16.84 9.92
N LEU A 147 6.33 -17.19 9.55
CA LEU A 147 5.45 -18.05 10.36
C LEU A 147 5.93 -19.51 10.38
N ALA A 148 6.47 -20.00 9.27
CA ALA A 148 7.03 -21.36 9.22
C ALA A 148 8.26 -21.55 10.12
N ALA A 149 8.98 -20.48 10.43
CA ALA A 149 10.12 -20.49 11.34
C ALA A 149 9.69 -20.58 12.81
N VAL A 150 8.46 -20.26 13.15
CA VAL A 150 7.96 -20.31 14.52
C VAL A 150 7.57 -21.74 14.89
N ARG A 151 8.19 -22.28 15.92
CA ARG A 151 7.85 -23.59 16.49
C ARG A 151 7.12 -23.40 17.81
N LEU A 152 5.89 -23.88 17.86
CA LEU A 152 5.10 -23.92 19.09
C LEU A 152 5.16 -25.34 19.66
N TYR A 153 5.76 -25.52 20.81
CA TYR A 153 5.96 -26.83 21.43
C TYR A 153 6.67 -27.81 20.46
N HIS A 154 6.30 -29.10 20.48
CA HIS A 154 6.92 -30.12 19.62
C HIS A 154 6.27 -30.26 18.25
N SER A 155 4.97 -29.96 18.12
CA SER A 155 4.19 -30.22 16.91
C SER A 155 3.27 -29.05 16.51
N GLY A 156 3.25 -27.96 17.28
CA GLY A 156 2.42 -26.79 17.00
C GLY A 156 2.97 -25.95 15.86
N TYR A 157 2.08 -25.23 15.20
CA TYR A 157 2.41 -24.29 14.13
C TYR A 157 1.53 -23.04 14.21
N LEU A 158 1.95 -21.98 13.54
CA LEU A 158 1.14 -20.79 13.29
C LEU A 158 0.59 -20.82 11.88
N ALA A 159 -0.63 -20.34 11.73
CA ALA A 159 -1.25 -20.10 10.44
C ALA A 159 -2.02 -18.77 10.51
N LEU A 160 -2.18 -18.11 9.37
CA LEU A 160 -2.86 -16.84 9.24
C LEU A 160 -4.04 -16.96 8.28
N LEU A 161 -5.19 -16.46 8.69
CA LEU A 161 -6.41 -16.38 7.88
C LEU A 161 -6.78 -14.93 7.63
N SER A 162 -7.34 -14.66 6.45
CA SER A 162 -8.00 -13.38 6.17
C SER A 162 -9.35 -13.28 6.89
N SER A 163 -9.96 -12.09 6.81
CA SER A 163 -11.31 -11.87 7.35
C SER A 163 -12.40 -12.72 6.65
N GLN A 164 -12.12 -13.19 5.43
CA GLN A 164 -13.03 -14.07 4.67
C GLN A 164 -12.67 -15.57 4.81
N GLY A 165 -11.77 -15.92 5.73
CA GLY A 165 -11.38 -17.30 5.98
C GLY A 165 -10.43 -17.91 4.94
N ARG A 166 -9.78 -17.09 4.12
CA ARG A 166 -8.73 -17.54 3.18
C ARG A 166 -7.40 -17.68 3.90
N TRP A 167 -6.65 -18.73 3.61
CA TRP A 167 -5.32 -18.90 4.17
C TRP A 167 -4.35 -17.88 3.58
N LEU A 168 -3.82 -17.03 4.42
CA LEU A 168 -2.74 -16.09 4.09
C LEU A 168 -1.37 -16.73 4.28
N ALA A 169 -1.25 -17.58 5.30
CA ALA A 169 -0.07 -18.39 5.56
C ALA A 169 -0.45 -19.68 6.26
N HIS A 170 0.14 -20.81 5.83
CA HIS A 170 -0.09 -22.12 6.41
C HIS A 170 1.12 -23.04 6.16
N PRO A 171 1.57 -23.88 7.12
CA PRO A 171 2.71 -24.79 6.93
C PRO A 171 2.60 -25.72 5.73
N GLN A 172 1.38 -26.12 5.37
CA GLN A 172 1.11 -26.92 4.18
C GLN A 172 0.79 -25.96 3.02
N ALA A 173 1.72 -25.83 2.08
CA ALA A 173 1.59 -24.93 0.92
C ALA A 173 0.35 -25.24 0.06
N SER A 174 -0.14 -26.49 0.04
CA SER A 174 -1.35 -26.89 -0.69
C SER A 174 -2.66 -26.24 -0.18
N LYS A 175 -2.62 -25.58 0.99
CA LYS A 175 -3.76 -24.86 1.53
C LYS A 175 -3.78 -23.38 1.16
N LEU A 176 -2.69 -22.87 0.57
CA LEU A 176 -2.58 -21.48 0.13
C LEU A 176 -3.28 -21.31 -1.21
N GLY A 177 -4.34 -20.48 -1.29
CA GLY A 177 -5.06 -20.26 -2.55
C GLY A 177 -6.24 -19.33 -2.39
#